data_58a2ef6fdb084141292749d94ac28a58
#
_entry.id   58a2ef6fdb084141292749d94ac28a58
#
_cell.length_a   1.000
_cell.length_b   1.000
_cell.length_c   1.000
_cell.angle_alpha   90.00
_cell.angle_beta   90.00
_cell.angle_gamma   90.00
#
_symmetry.space_group_name_H-M   'P 1'
#
loop_
_entity.id
_entity.type
_entity.pdbx_description
1 polymer ?
#
loop_
_entity_poly.entity_id
_entity_poly.type
_entity_poly.pdbx_seq_one_letter_code
_entity_poly.pdbx_strand_id
1 'polypeptide(L)'
;RLHAEAQRAGFAKGEAEGLAKGREDGLVQGAAEGLAQAKAGHAERLAAIEVAFAEEFARWMSVRDEAMRTAERELAGIAIAIAESVVREHVRANPDAVARATEAAVGLFARATRIAIEVAPDDAPLVAESMPRLSAALPEGATVSIVAREGVARGGCVIRSSEGSVDARIETQFRRMREGLLGGDASGGAQGASQDGSQAAAAPRATDGGVAP
;
A
#
# COMPACT_ATOMS: atom_id res chain seq x y z
N ARG A 1 -84.41 -56.40 -21.83
CA ARG A 1 -84.43 -55.33 -20.85
C ARG A 1 -83.18 -55.46 -19.90
N LEU A 2 -82.99 -56.66 -19.31
CA LEU A 2 -81.84 -56.92 -18.39
C LEU A 2 -80.43 -56.57 -19.00
N HIS A 3 -80.23 -56.79 -20.28
CA HIS A 3 -78.93 -56.48 -20.91
C HIS A 3 -78.65 -54.96 -21.04
N ALA A 4 -79.70 -54.15 -21.28
CA ALA A 4 -79.60 -52.74 -21.35
C ALA A 4 -79.39 -52.07 -19.97
N GLU A 5 -79.93 -52.61 -18.94
CA GLU A 5 -79.72 -52.19 -17.52
C GLU A 5 -78.32 -52.52 -17.05
N ALA A 6 -77.84 -53.77 -17.29
CA ALA A 6 -76.44 -54.14 -17.00
C ALA A 6 -75.39 -53.27 -17.73
N GLN A 7 -75.67 -52.94 -18.99
CA GLN A 7 -74.78 -52.08 -19.76
C GLN A 7 -74.75 -50.63 -19.22
N ARG A 8 -75.90 -50.06 -18.82
CA ARG A 8 -75.96 -48.75 -18.19
C ARG A 8 -75.28 -48.75 -16.82
N ALA A 9 -75.49 -49.78 -16.01
CA ALA A 9 -74.85 -49.92 -14.70
C ALA A 9 -73.34 -50.07 -14.83
N GLY A 10 -72.86 -50.86 -15.83
CA GLY A 10 -71.41 -51.00 -16.11
C GLY A 10 -70.79 -49.67 -16.57
N PHE A 11 -71.48 -48.92 -17.43
CA PHE A 11 -70.99 -47.57 -17.88
C PHE A 11 -70.94 -46.58 -16.73
N ALA A 12 -71.99 -46.46 -15.90
CA ALA A 12 -72.02 -45.56 -14.77
C ALA A 12 -70.98 -45.91 -13.71
N LYS A 13 -70.68 -47.19 -13.48
CA LYS A 13 -69.62 -47.63 -12.59
C LYS A 13 -68.25 -47.29 -13.14
N GLY A 14 -67.99 -47.55 -14.44
CA GLY A 14 -66.74 -47.23 -15.08
C GLY A 14 -66.43 -45.71 -15.11
N GLU A 15 -67.48 -44.91 -15.35
CA GLU A 15 -67.37 -43.45 -15.29
C GLU A 15 -67.05 -42.95 -13.85
N ALA A 16 -67.73 -43.48 -12.82
CA ALA A 16 -67.45 -43.12 -11.43
C ALA A 16 -66.03 -43.52 -10.98
N GLU A 17 -65.60 -44.77 -11.32
CA GLU A 17 -64.25 -45.25 -11.03
C GLU A 17 -63.20 -44.45 -11.80
N GLY A 18 -63.43 -44.15 -13.05
CA GLY A 18 -62.52 -43.30 -13.88
C GLY A 18 -62.37 -41.88 -13.32
N LEU A 19 -63.50 -41.28 -12.92
CA LEU A 19 -63.50 -39.95 -12.31
C LEU A 19 -62.79 -39.90 -10.93
N ALA A 20 -63.05 -40.92 -10.09
CA ALA A 20 -62.38 -41.04 -8.80
C ALA A 20 -60.86 -41.21 -8.93
N LYS A 21 -60.41 -42.10 -9.80
CA LYS A 21 -59.03 -42.36 -10.10
C LYS A 21 -58.34 -41.15 -10.72
N GLY A 22 -58.97 -40.50 -11.72
CA GLY A 22 -58.42 -39.29 -12.36
C GLY A 22 -58.26 -38.14 -11.37
N ARG A 23 -59.21 -38.03 -10.39
CA ARG A 23 -59.10 -37.01 -9.33
C ARG A 23 -57.97 -37.32 -8.33
N GLU A 24 -57.81 -38.59 -7.96
CA GLU A 24 -56.72 -39.03 -7.05
C GLU A 24 -55.37 -38.83 -7.74
N ASP A 25 -55.19 -39.32 -8.96
CA ASP A 25 -53.99 -39.15 -9.75
C ASP A 25 -53.61 -37.67 -9.95
N GLY A 26 -54.62 -36.85 -10.30
CA GLY A 26 -54.45 -35.42 -10.47
C GLY A 26 -54.07 -34.68 -9.20
N LEU A 27 -54.59 -35.08 -8.03
CA LEU A 27 -54.19 -34.49 -6.75
C LEU A 27 -52.76 -34.88 -6.39
N VAL A 28 -52.33 -36.13 -6.58
CA VAL A 28 -50.98 -36.64 -6.30
C VAL A 28 -49.99 -35.93 -7.24
N GLN A 29 -50.25 -35.89 -8.53
CA GLN A 29 -49.40 -35.22 -9.50
C GLN A 29 -49.30 -33.72 -9.24
N GLY A 30 -50.44 -33.05 -9.03
CA GLY A 30 -50.43 -31.60 -8.76
C GLY A 30 -49.71 -31.23 -7.46
N ALA A 31 -49.86 -32.07 -6.42
CA ALA A 31 -49.10 -31.88 -5.16
C ALA A 31 -47.61 -32.07 -5.35
N ALA A 32 -47.18 -33.11 -6.13
CA ALA A 32 -45.77 -33.37 -6.42
C ALA A 32 -45.14 -32.21 -7.28
N GLU A 33 -45.84 -31.77 -8.31
CA GLU A 33 -45.40 -30.65 -9.16
C GLU A 33 -45.36 -29.35 -8.37
N GLY A 34 -46.38 -29.06 -7.58
CA GLY A 34 -46.39 -27.85 -6.73
C GLY A 34 -45.28 -27.82 -5.70
N LEU A 35 -44.98 -28.98 -5.08
CA LEU A 35 -43.84 -29.09 -4.15
C LEU A 35 -42.47 -28.91 -4.85
N ALA A 36 -42.32 -29.49 -6.04
CA ALA A 36 -41.10 -29.32 -6.83
C ALA A 36 -40.87 -27.87 -7.25
N GLN A 37 -41.92 -27.19 -7.72
CA GLN A 37 -41.85 -25.76 -8.08
C GLN A 37 -41.56 -24.90 -6.84
N ALA A 38 -42.21 -25.15 -5.70
CA ALA A 38 -41.96 -24.43 -4.45
C ALA A 38 -40.51 -24.59 -3.97
N LYS A 39 -39.97 -25.81 -4.04
CA LYS A 39 -38.56 -26.10 -3.68
C LYS A 39 -37.60 -25.38 -4.63
N ALA A 40 -37.83 -25.42 -5.94
CA ALA A 40 -37.00 -24.74 -6.93
C ALA A 40 -37.01 -23.23 -6.71
N GLY A 41 -38.19 -22.61 -6.57
CA GLY A 41 -38.31 -21.17 -6.29
C GLY A 41 -37.71 -20.74 -4.94
N HIS A 42 -37.74 -21.63 -3.95
CA HIS A 42 -37.09 -21.35 -2.67
C HIS A 42 -35.56 -21.40 -2.77
N ALA A 43 -35.02 -22.39 -3.50
CA ALA A 43 -33.59 -22.49 -3.75
C ALA A 43 -33.03 -21.29 -4.53
N GLU A 44 -33.77 -20.86 -5.56
CA GLU A 44 -33.41 -19.67 -6.34
C GLU A 44 -33.39 -18.40 -5.48
N ARG A 45 -34.40 -18.20 -4.62
CA ARG A 45 -34.42 -17.06 -3.70
C ARG A 45 -33.29 -17.08 -2.69
N LEU A 46 -32.97 -18.25 -2.13
CA LEU A 46 -31.84 -18.39 -1.21
C LEU A 46 -30.52 -18.07 -1.90
N ALA A 47 -30.29 -18.59 -3.10
CA ALA A 47 -29.08 -18.28 -3.87
C ALA A 47 -28.96 -16.78 -4.17
N ALA A 48 -30.06 -16.11 -4.54
CA ALA A 48 -30.09 -14.67 -4.76
C ALA A 48 -29.73 -13.87 -3.48
N ILE A 49 -30.25 -14.30 -2.33
CA ILE A 49 -29.94 -13.68 -1.02
C ILE A 49 -28.46 -13.88 -0.67
N GLU A 50 -27.94 -15.08 -0.87
CA GLU A 50 -26.52 -15.38 -0.60
C GLU A 50 -25.59 -14.51 -1.43
N VAL A 51 -25.87 -14.34 -2.73
CA VAL A 51 -25.10 -13.46 -3.62
C VAL A 51 -25.18 -12.01 -3.16
N ALA A 52 -26.39 -11.51 -2.92
CA ALA A 52 -26.58 -10.12 -2.47
C ALA A 52 -25.87 -9.85 -1.14
N PHE A 53 -25.93 -10.80 -0.20
CA PHE A 53 -25.24 -10.68 1.08
C PHE A 53 -23.72 -10.66 0.91
N ALA A 54 -23.18 -11.54 0.05
CA ALA A 54 -21.74 -11.57 -0.22
C ALA A 54 -21.24 -10.26 -0.86
N GLU A 55 -22.00 -9.68 -1.80
CA GLU A 55 -21.68 -8.40 -2.42
C GLU A 55 -21.72 -7.25 -1.40
N GLU A 56 -22.74 -7.17 -0.57
CA GLU A 56 -22.83 -6.11 0.46
C GLU A 56 -21.75 -6.27 1.52
N PHE A 57 -21.42 -7.49 1.91
CA PHE A 57 -20.34 -7.76 2.85
C PHE A 57 -18.98 -7.34 2.28
N ALA A 58 -18.69 -7.65 1.01
CA ALA A 58 -17.48 -7.22 0.32
C ALA A 58 -17.39 -5.69 0.25
N ARG A 59 -18.50 -5.02 -0.06
CA ARG A 59 -18.59 -3.56 -0.08
C ARG A 59 -18.32 -2.94 1.29
N TRP A 60 -18.92 -3.50 2.34
CA TRP A 60 -18.70 -3.05 3.71
C TRP A 60 -17.23 -3.21 4.14
N MET A 61 -16.60 -4.33 3.81
CA MET A 61 -15.17 -4.57 4.07
C MET A 61 -14.29 -3.53 3.37
N SER A 62 -14.58 -3.22 2.12
CA SER A 62 -13.85 -2.19 1.35
C SER A 62 -13.97 -0.80 1.98
N VAL A 63 -15.17 -0.40 2.39
CA VAL A 63 -15.42 0.89 3.07
C VAL A 63 -14.68 0.96 4.41
N ARG A 64 -14.71 -0.12 5.17
CA ARG A 64 -13.99 -0.21 6.46
C ARG A 64 -12.48 -0.06 6.25
N ASP A 65 -11.92 -0.77 5.29
CA ASP A 65 -10.47 -0.74 5.02
C ASP A 65 -10.02 0.63 4.53
N GLU A 66 -10.83 1.30 3.73
CA GLU A 66 -10.56 2.70 3.32
C GLU A 66 -10.63 3.67 4.50
N ALA A 67 -11.62 3.52 5.38
CA ALA A 67 -11.72 4.35 6.57
C ALA A 67 -10.51 4.15 7.51
N MET A 68 -10.05 2.91 7.68
CA MET A 68 -8.85 2.61 8.48
C MET A 68 -7.60 3.25 7.87
N ARG A 69 -7.37 3.10 6.55
CA ARG A 69 -6.23 3.74 5.87
C ARG A 69 -6.27 5.26 5.97
N THR A 70 -7.45 5.85 5.87
CA THR A 70 -7.63 7.31 6.01
C THR A 70 -7.28 7.75 7.42
N ALA A 71 -7.78 7.05 8.46
CA ALA A 71 -7.46 7.36 9.85
C ALA A 71 -5.95 7.21 10.15
N GLU A 72 -5.29 6.19 9.62
CA GLU A 72 -3.84 5.99 9.77
C GLU A 72 -3.05 7.16 9.16
N ARG A 73 -3.43 7.62 7.95
CA ARG A 73 -2.79 8.79 7.31
C ARG A 73 -2.99 10.08 8.11
N GLU A 74 -4.20 10.31 8.61
CA GLU A 74 -4.51 11.48 9.43
C GLU A 74 -3.72 11.47 10.73
N LEU A 75 -3.64 10.33 11.42
CA LEU A 75 -2.86 10.18 12.63
C LEU A 75 -1.36 10.40 12.39
N ALA A 76 -0.81 9.84 11.32
CA ALA A 76 0.58 10.06 10.93
C ALA A 76 0.83 11.54 10.60
N GLY A 77 -0.09 12.20 9.91
CA GLY A 77 -0.03 13.63 9.61
C GLY A 77 0.02 14.49 10.89
N ILE A 78 -0.82 14.19 11.85
CA ILE A 78 -0.85 14.86 13.16
C ILE A 78 0.46 14.62 13.92
N ALA A 79 0.95 13.38 13.96
CA ALA A 79 2.21 13.04 14.62
C ALA A 79 3.40 13.81 14.04
N ILE A 80 3.48 13.90 12.71
CA ILE A 80 4.52 14.67 12.02
C ILE A 80 4.41 16.17 12.36
N ALA A 81 3.21 16.74 12.38
CA ALA A 81 3.01 18.14 12.70
C ALA A 81 3.43 18.48 14.15
N ILE A 82 3.12 17.59 15.09
CA ILE A 82 3.57 17.72 16.49
C ILE A 82 5.10 17.63 16.55
N ALA A 83 5.72 16.63 15.90
CA ALA A 83 7.16 16.47 15.86
C ALA A 83 7.86 17.71 15.26
N GLU A 84 7.34 18.26 14.17
CA GLU A 84 7.86 19.49 13.56
C GLU A 84 7.79 20.68 14.51
N SER A 85 6.67 20.83 15.23
CA SER A 85 6.51 21.89 16.24
C SER A 85 7.53 21.76 17.38
N VAL A 86 7.71 20.54 17.90
CA VAL A 86 8.68 20.26 18.98
C VAL A 86 10.12 20.51 18.54
N VAL A 87 10.48 20.08 17.31
CA VAL A 87 11.83 20.31 16.78
C VAL A 87 12.10 21.79 16.57
N ARG A 88 11.16 22.55 16.03
CA ARG A 88 11.29 24.00 15.86
C ARG A 88 11.47 24.71 17.20
N GLU A 89 10.72 24.31 18.22
CA GLU A 89 10.86 24.87 19.57
C GLU A 89 12.22 24.51 20.19
N HIS A 90 12.65 23.26 20.05
CA HIS A 90 13.95 22.80 20.52
C HIS A 90 15.10 23.59 19.88
N VAL A 91 15.05 23.83 18.58
CA VAL A 91 16.07 24.60 17.85
C VAL A 91 16.10 26.05 18.30
N ARG A 92 14.95 26.67 18.57
CA ARG A 92 14.88 28.02 19.12
C ARG A 92 15.49 28.13 20.50
N ALA A 93 15.27 27.11 21.34
CA ALA A 93 15.78 27.06 22.71
C ALA A 93 17.28 26.68 22.79
N ASN A 94 17.83 26.00 21.78
CA ASN A 94 19.19 25.46 21.78
C ASN A 94 19.96 25.92 20.54
N PRO A 95 20.62 27.09 20.58
CA PRO A 95 21.37 27.62 19.44
C PRO A 95 22.44 26.67 18.87
N ASP A 96 23.06 25.83 19.73
CA ASP A 96 24.07 24.86 19.30
C ASP A 96 23.50 23.70 18.43
N ALA A 97 22.17 23.58 18.37
CA ALA A 97 21.53 22.53 17.56
C ALA A 97 21.84 22.69 16.08
N VAL A 98 21.91 23.93 15.58
CA VAL A 98 22.21 24.22 14.17
C VAL A 98 23.66 23.85 13.83
N ALA A 99 24.61 24.12 14.74
CA ALA A 99 26.01 23.76 14.56
C ALA A 99 26.16 22.23 14.43
N ARG A 100 25.57 21.48 15.34
CA ARG A 100 25.58 20.00 15.28
C ARG A 100 24.91 19.44 14.02
N ALA A 101 23.77 20.00 13.64
CA ALA A 101 23.08 19.59 12.40
C ALA A 101 23.93 19.87 11.16
N THR A 102 24.64 21.01 11.13
CA THR A 102 25.54 21.39 10.05
C THR A 102 26.75 20.46 10.02
N GLU A 103 27.35 20.12 11.16
CA GLU A 103 28.48 19.17 11.26
C GLU A 103 28.06 17.79 10.69
N ALA A 104 26.91 17.28 11.09
CA ALA A 104 26.40 16.01 10.59
C ALA A 104 26.14 16.04 9.07
N ALA A 105 25.60 17.14 8.55
CA ALA A 105 25.34 17.28 7.12
C ALA A 105 26.63 17.46 6.29
N VAL A 106 27.65 18.16 6.81
CA VAL A 106 28.98 18.29 6.19
C VAL A 106 29.69 16.94 6.12
N GLY A 107 29.54 16.08 7.12
CA GLY A 107 30.11 14.74 7.12
C GLY A 107 29.68 13.84 5.96
N LEU A 108 28.56 14.17 5.29
CA LEU A 108 28.13 13.47 4.07
C LEU A 108 28.99 13.80 2.84
N PHE A 109 29.80 14.87 2.91
CA PHE A 109 30.67 15.35 1.82
C PHE A 109 32.16 15.07 2.07
N ALA A 110 32.48 13.86 2.50
CA ALA A 110 33.85 13.47 2.90
C ALA A 110 34.92 13.62 1.79
N ARG A 111 34.56 13.90 0.55
CA ARG A 111 35.49 14.07 -0.61
C ARG A 111 35.45 15.47 -1.22
N ALA A 112 34.54 16.32 -0.79
CA ALA A 112 34.38 17.64 -1.41
C ALA A 112 35.55 18.59 -1.05
N THR A 113 36.08 19.26 -2.04
CA THR A 113 37.18 20.23 -1.87
C THR A 113 36.69 21.66 -1.63
N ARG A 114 35.47 21.96 -2.00
CA ARG A 114 34.82 23.27 -1.79
C ARG A 114 33.38 23.06 -1.31
N ILE A 115 33.07 23.67 -0.19
CA ILE A 115 31.73 23.57 0.45
C ILE A 115 31.25 24.97 0.78
N ALA A 116 30.04 25.30 0.33
CA ALA A 116 29.31 26.49 0.76
C ALA A 116 28.13 26.05 1.64
N ILE A 117 28.08 26.58 2.85
CA ILE A 117 27.05 26.30 3.84
C ILE A 117 26.13 27.53 3.90
N GLU A 118 24.91 27.40 3.40
CA GLU A 118 23.88 28.43 3.46
C GLU A 118 23.06 28.23 4.74
N VAL A 119 22.98 29.23 5.59
CA VAL A 119 22.24 29.20 6.87
C VAL A 119 21.44 30.49 7.05
N ALA A 120 20.52 30.47 8.04
CA ALA A 120 19.83 31.70 8.42
C ALA A 120 20.84 32.78 8.88
N PRO A 121 20.56 34.07 8.64
CA PRO A 121 21.45 35.16 9.10
C PRO A 121 21.75 35.11 10.58
N ASP A 122 20.76 34.78 11.42
CA ASP A 122 20.90 34.69 12.88
C ASP A 122 21.77 33.49 13.33
N ASP A 123 21.85 32.45 12.49
CA ASP A 123 22.60 31.22 12.80
C ASP A 123 24.04 31.26 12.24
N ALA A 124 24.32 32.18 11.33
CA ALA A 124 25.65 32.28 10.71
C ALA A 124 26.80 32.49 11.69
N PRO A 125 26.69 33.33 12.76
CA PRO A 125 27.73 33.47 13.76
C PRO A 125 27.98 32.15 14.53
N LEU A 126 26.92 31.41 14.90
CA LEU A 126 27.00 30.16 15.65
C LEU A 126 27.69 29.05 14.85
N VAL A 127 27.37 28.97 13.54
CA VAL A 127 28.03 28.01 12.64
C VAL A 127 29.49 28.42 12.40
N ALA A 128 29.81 29.73 12.36
CA ALA A 128 31.18 30.22 12.24
C ALA A 128 32.05 29.86 13.44
N GLU A 129 31.52 29.87 14.67
CA GLU A 129 32.21 29.41 15.86
C GLU A 129 32.56 27.90 15.80
N SER A 130 31.79 27.11 15.08
CA SER A 130 32.05 25.67 14.90
C SER A 130 32.98 25.36 13.71
N MET A 131 33.50 26.37 13.01
CA MET A 131 34.38 26.21 11.85
C MET A 131 35.57 25.25 12.08
N PRO A 132 36.28 25.29 13.24
CA PRO A 132 37.37 24.33 13.48
C PRO A 132 36.94 22.86 13.44
N ARG A 133 35.73 22.58 13.94
CA ARG A 133 35.16 21.22 13.92
C ARG A 133 34.69 20.82 12.52
N LEU A 134 34.09 21.76 11.80
CA LEU A 134 33.68 21.56 10.39
C LEU A 134 34.88 21.27 9.49
N SER A 135 35.98 22.02 9.67
CA SER A 135 37.20 21.81 8.89
C SER A 135 37.88 20.48 9.21
N ALA A 136 37.83 20.04 10.47
CA ALA A 136 38.39 18.75 10.88
C ALA A 136 37.67 17.54 10.31
N ALA A 137 36.39 17.69 9.93
CA ALA A 137 35.58 16.65 9.32
C ALA A 137 35.79 16.49 7.81
N LEU A 138 36.61 17.34 7.20
CA LEU A 138 36.84 17.43 5.75
C LEU A 138 38.27 17.05 5.38
N PRO A 139 38.54 16.70 4.10
CA PRO A 139 39.89 16.43 3.61
C PRO A 139 40.80 17.65 3.77
N GLU A 140 42.11 17.39 3.92
CA GLU A 140 43.11 18.46 3.94
C GLU A 140 43.04 19.31 2.68
N GLY A 141 43.01 20.64 2.87
CA GLY A 141 42.89 21.60 1.77
C GLY A 141 41.45 21.92 1.30
N ALA A 142 40.43 21.33 1.93
CA ALA A 142 39.04 21.70 1.66
C ALA A 142 38.75 23.12 2.16
N THR A 143 38.02 23.86 1.34
CA THR A 143 37.60 25.26 1.63
C THR A 143 36.11 25.24 2.03
N VAL A 144 35.81 25.77 3.22
CA VAL A 144 34.43 25.95 3.72
C VAL A 144 34.11 27.43 3.73
N SER A 145 32.96 27.80 3.18
CA SER A 145 32.41 29.15 3.24
C SER A 145 31.01 29.11 3.85
N ILE A 146 30.73 30.06 4.73
CA ILE A 146 29.39 30.23 5.34
C ILE A 146 28.73 31.42 4.64
N VAL A 147 27.50 31.21 4.19
CA VAL A 147 26.69 32.21 3.48
C VAL A 147 25.37 32.42 4.25
N ALA A 148 25.20 33.61 4.78
CA ALA A 148 23.92 33.99 5.37
C ALA A 148 22.86 34.17 4.26
N ARG A 149 21.72 33.49 4.37
CA ARG A 149 20.64 33.51 3.38
C ARG A 149 19.28 33.67 4.04
N GLU A 150 18.55 34.72 3.74
CA GLU A 150 17.22 34.99 4.30
C GLU A 150 16.17 33.92 3.96
N GLY A 151 16.34 33.16 2.87
CA GLY A 151 15.45 32.07 2.49
C GLY A 151 15.66 30.75 3.26
N VAL A 152 16.57 30.70 4.22
CA VAL A 152 16.81 29.57 5.11
C VAL A 152 16.27 29.92 6.49
N ALA A 153 15.32 29.10 7.00
CA ALA A 153 14.81 29.26 8.35
C ALA A 153 15.83 28.81 9.40
N ARG A 154 15.74 29.35 10.62
CA ARG A 154 16.63 29.01 11.74
C ARG A 154 16.66 27.51 12.02
N GLY A 155 17.84 27.00 12.32
CA GLY A 155 18.09 25.59 12.62
C GLY A 155 18.27 24.68 11.42
N GLY A 156 18.06 25.20 10.21
CA GLY A 156 18.31 24.48 8.97
C GLY A 156 19.56 24.97 8.25
N CYS A 157 20.14 24.12 7.38
CA CYS A 157 21.20 24.51 6.49
C CYS A 157 21.03 23.89 5.10
N VAL A 158 21.63 24.53 4.08
CA VAL A 158 21.77 23.97 2.75
C VAL A 158 23.25 23.92 2.43
N ILE A 159 23.76 22.73 2.14
CA ILE A 159 25.17 22.54 1.81
C ILE A 159 25.28 22.36 0.30
N ARG A 160 26.16 23.15 -0.31
CA ARG A 160 26.47 23.06 -1.74
C ARG A 160 27.95 22.73 -1.92
N SER A 161 28.22 21.77 -2.76
CA SER A 161 29.59 21.40 -3.16
C SER A 161 29.67 21.17 -4.66
N SER A 162 30.90 20.95 -5.14
CA SER A 162 31.13 20.53 -6.54
C SER A 162 30.51 19.17 -6.87
N GLU A 163 30.25 18.33 -5.85
CA GLU A 163 29.73 16.98 -6.00
C GLU A 163 28.18 16.92 -5.90
N GLY A 164 27.55 17.99 -5.44
CA GLY A 164 26.10 18.06 -5.28
C GLY A 164 25.65 19.01 -4.20
N SER A 165 24.38 18.92 -3.84
CA SER A 165 23.81 19.74 -2.77
C SER A 165 22.96 18.88 -1.84
N VAL A 166 23.05 19.16 -0.54
CA VAL A 166 22.18 18.56 0.49
C VAL A 166 21.36 19.67 1.13
N ASP A 167 20.05 19.53 1.04
CA ASP A 167 19.09 20.39 1.72
C ASP A 167 18.73 19.72 3.06
N ALA A 168 19.31 20.24 4.13
CA ALA A 168 19.11 19.84 5.51
C ALA A 168 18.20 20.80 6.29
N ARG A 169 17.36 21.59 5.59
CA ARG A 169 16.34 22.41 6.23
C ARG A 169 15.30 21.53 6.92
N ILE A 170 14.84 21.97 8.07
CA ILE A 170 13.84 21.26 8.89
C ILE A 170 12.59 20.98 8.04
N GLU A 171 12.11 21.97 7.30
CA GLU A 171 10.94 21.85 6.42
C GLU A 171 11.12 20.75 5.35
N THR A 172 12.29 20.68 4.75
CA THR A 172 12.60 19.66 3.73
C THR A 172 12.67 18.27 4.32
N GLN A 173 13.22 18.11 5.51
CA GLN A 173 13.29 16.83 6.21
C GLN A 173 11.89 16.35 6.58
N PHE A 174 11.03 17.19 7.15
CA PHE A 174 9.65 16.84 7.47
C PHE A 174 8.79 16.59 6.23
N ARG A 175 9.02 17.32 5.15
CA ARG A 175 8.35 17.05 3.88
C ARG A 175 8.70 15.66 3.34
N ARG A 176 9.99 15.30 3.30
CA ARG A 176 10.44 13.96 2.89
C ARG A 176 9.86 12.85 3.78
N MET A 177 9.83 13.09 5.09
CA MET A 177 9.22 12.16 6.05
C MET A 177 7.73 11.99 5.78
N ARG A 178 7.02 13.08 5.51
CA ARG A 178 5.59 13.06 5.15
C ARG A 178 5.36 12.31 3.84
N GLU A 179 6.15 12.58 2.81
CA GLU A 179 6.11 11.88 1.53
C GLU A 179 6.40 10.39 1.69
N GLY A 180 7.38 10.01 2.52
CA GLY A 180 7.73 8.61 2.78
C GLY A 180 6.67 7.85 3.58
N LEU A 181 6.03 8.48 4.57
CA LEU A 181 5.03 7.84 5.43
C LEU A 181 3.61 7.88 4.84
N LEU A 182 3.26 8.95 4.13
CA LEU A 182 1.92 9.16 3.60
C LEU A 182 1.80 8.89 2.10
N GLY A 183 2.93 8.86 1.36
CA GLY A 183 3.00 8.60 -0.08
C GLY A 183 3.25 7.13 -0.44
N GLY A 184 3.35 6.23 0.51
CA GLY A 184 3.79 4.84 0.32
C GLY A 184 2.80 3.89 -0.36
N ASP A 185 1.63 4.34 -0.80
CA ASP A 185 0.62 3.46 -1.39
C ASP A 185 0.81 3.15 -2.90
N ALA A 186 1.89 3.63 -3.53
CA ALA A 186 2.09 3.41 -4.97
C ALA A 186 3.33 2.58 -5.38
N SER A 187 4.19 2.13 -4.47
CA SER A 187 5.41 1.40 -4.87
C SER A 187 5.95 0.36 -3.87
N GLY A 188 5.14 -0.11 -2.95
CA GLY A 188 5.51 -1.13 -1.94
C GLY A 188 5.42 -2.59 -2.42
N GLY A 189 5.52 -2.86 -3.73
CA GLY A 189 5.36 -4.22 -4.23
C GLY A 189 6.15 -4.56 -5.47
N ALA A 190 7.45 -4.28 -5.56
CA ALA A 190 8.35 -4.99 -6.49
C ALA A 190 9.73 -4.32 -6.64
N GLN A 191 10.57 -4.31 -5.62
CA GLN A 191 12.02 -4.18 -5.84
C GLN A 191 12.79 -4.74 -4.66
N GLY A 192 12.82 -6.06 -4.57
CA GLY A 192 13.56 -6.77 -3.53
C GLY A 192 13.76 -8.23 -3.82
N ALA A 193 13.98 -8.62 -5.09
CA ALA A 193 14.51 -9.94 -5.42
C ALA A 193 14.82 -10.04 -6.91
N SER A 194 15.95 -9.52 -7.37
CA SER A 194 16.58 -9.97 -8.62
C SER A 194 17.91 -9.24 -8.84
N GLN A 195 18.91 -9.55 -8.04
CA GLN A 195 20.31 -9.47 -8.44
C GLN A 195 21.11 -10.38 -7.51
N ASP A 196 21.02 -11.66 -7.73
CA ASP A 196 22.13 -12.56 -7.42
C ASP A 196 22.08 -13.76 -8.35
N GLY A 197 23.22 -14.03 -8.98
CA GLY A 197 23.54 -15.37 -9.46
C GLY A 197 23.23 -15.71 -10.90
N SER A 198 23.91 -15.14 -11.88
CA SER A 198 24.23 -15.87 -13.10
C SER A 198 25.57 -15.43 -13.68
N GLN A 199 26.63 -15.83 -13.02
CA GLN A 199 27.91 -16.14 -13.70
C GLN A 199 28.19 -17.63 -13.49
N ALA A 200 27.54 -18.45 -14.28
CA ALA A 200 27.92 -19.85 -14.44
C ALA A 200 28.99 -19.93 -15.52
N ALA A 201 30.12 -20.41 -15.08
CA ALA A 201 31.35 -20.70 -15.78
C ALA A 201 31.14 -21.38 -17.15
N ALA A 202 31.80 -20.85 -18.16
CA ALA A 202 32.11 -21.54 -19.41
C ALA A 202 33.17 -22.58 -19.13
N ALA A 203 32.83 -23.86 -19.29
CA ALA A 203 33.78 -24.97 -19.30
C ALA A 203 34.55 -24.98 -20.64
N PRO A 204 35.88 -25.24 -20.62
CA PRO A 204 36.65 -25.38 -21.86
C PRO A 204 36.37 -26.73 -22.50
N ARG A 205 36.13 -26.73 -23.82
CA ARG A 205 36.06 -27.93 -24.66
C ARG A 205 37.41 -28.59 -24.69
N ALA A 206 37.46 -29.86 -24.31
CA ALA A 206 38.57 -30.75 -24.57
C ALA A 206 38.67 -31.01 -26.09
N THR A 207 39.82 -30.70 -26.65
CA THR A 207 40.25 -31.13 -27.98
C THR A 207 40.72 -32.58 -27.88
N ASP A 208 39.99 -33.46 -28.50
CA ASP A 208 40.36 -34.83 -28.75
C ASP A 208 41.42 -34.87 -29.86
N GLY A 209 42.66 -35.30 -29.48
CA GLY A 209 43.77 -35.52 -30.38
C GLY A 209 43.84 -36.98 -30.80
N GLY A 210 43.43 -37.26 -32.00
CA GLY A 210 43.61 -38.57 -32.58
C GLY A 210 45.06 -38.95 -32.82
N VAL A 211 45.38 -40.17 -32.53
CA VAL A 211 46.57 -40.86 -32.99
C VAL A 211 46.17 -42.16 -33.62
N ALA A 212 46.47 -42.26 -34.87
CA ALA A 212 46.68 -43.53 -35.57
C ALA A 212 48.23 -43.73 -35.74
N PRO A 213 48.75 -44.90 -36.00
CA PRO A 213 48.34 -45.97 -36.92
C PRO A 213 47.91 -47.23 -36.28
#